data_061d71eb857dee0c0d5234767ef8bd70
#
_entry.id   061d71eb857dee0c0d5234767ef8bd70
#
_cell.length_a   1.000
_cell.length_b   1.000
_cell.length_c   1.000
_cell.angle_alpha   90.00
_cell.angle_beta   90.00
_cell.angle_gamma   90.00
#
_symmetry.space_group_name_H-M   'P 1'
#
loop_
_entity.id
_entity.type
_entity.pdbx_description
1 polymer ?
#
loop_
_entity_poly.entity_id
_entity_poly.type
_entity_poly.pdbx_seq_one_letter_code
_entity_poly.pdbx_strand_id
1 'polypeptide(L)'
;MEFTECEAAATDEALDEVERRVGLKFPAALRRLFREANGGRPVCSCIDRDGDNHTFASECLVLSGRRGSAVWTYELFAISKKITPPHLFPFAVDLGGDPLLADCTSADGMVIHYLHDTAFEHLEPLHMTFEQFWDCSFRPPTA
;
A
#
# COMPACT_ATOMS: atom_id res chain seq x y z
N MET A 1 1.04 -0.31 15.87
CA MET A 1 1.72 0.46 14.81
C MET A 1 1.39 1.93 14.97
N GLU A 2 2.39 2.78 14.90
CA GLU A 2 2.21 4.22 15.07
C GLU A 2 2.45 4.95 13.75
N PHE A 3 1.62 5.93 13.48
CA PHE A 3 1.73 6.80 12.31
C PHE A 3 1.67 8.26 12.73
N THR A 4 2.35 9.11 11.98
CA THR A 4 2.29 10.56 12.11
C THR A 4 1.70 11.18 10.85
N GLU A 5 1.28 12.43 10.95
CA GLU A 5 0.79 13.20 9.80
C GLU A 5 -0.42 12.56 9.09
N CYS A 6 -1.24 11.80 9.83
CA CYS A 6 -2.44 11.21 9.27
C CYS A 6 -3.48 12.28 8.92
N GLU A 7 -4.17 12.07 7.81
CA GLU A 7 -5.37 12.83 7.48
C GLU A 7 -6.58 12.19 8.17
N ALA A 8 -7.75 12.80 7.97
CA ALA A 8 -8.98 12.25 8.54
C ALA A 8 -9.16 10.80 8.12
N ALA A 9 -9.55 9.94 9.07
CA ALA A 9 -9.80 8.53 8.81
C ALA A 9 -10.81 8.36 7.68
N ALA A 10 -10.55 7.43 6.77
CA ALA A 10 -11.53 7.08 5.75
C ALA A 10 -12.75 6.46 6.41
N THR A 11 -13.94 6.90 6.01
CA THR A 11 -15.19 6.30 6.48
C THR A 11 -15.50 5.02 5.75
N ASP A 12 -16.35 4.17 6.32
CA ASP A 12 -16.81 2.96 5.63
C ASP A 12 -17.52 3.31 4.33
N GLU A 13 -18.29 4.39 4.31
CA GLU A 13 -18.95 4.87 3.11
C GLU A 13 -17.95 5.26 2.02
N ALA A 14 -16.88 5.94 2.37
CA ALA A 14 -15.82 6.31 1.42
C ALA A 14 -15.11 5.07 0.89
N LEU A 15 -14.84 4.08 1.74
CA LEU A 15 -14.23 2.82 1.32
C LEU A 15 -15.15 2.03 0.38
N ASP A 16 -16.44 1.94 0.71
CA ASP A 16 -17.43 1.27 -0.14
C ASP A 16 -17.55 1.95 -1.52
N GLU A 17 -17.52 3.27 -1.54
CA GLU A 17 -17.53 4.06 -2.77
C GLU A 17 -16.31 3.77 -3.64
N VAL A 18 -15.12 3.74 -3.06
CA VAL A 18 -13.89 3.44 -3.78
C VAL A 18 -13.91 2.02 -4.31
N GLU A 19 -14.34 1.04 -3.50
CA GLU A 19 -14.47 -0.34 -3.96
C GLU A 19 -15.37 -0.45 -5.19
N ARG A 20 -16.50 0.26 -5.18
CA ARG A 20 -17.40 0.31 -6.35
C ARG A 20 -16.74 0.95 -7.56
N ARG A 21 -16.04 2.07 -7.35
CA ARG A 21 -15.38 2.82 -8.42
C ARG A 21 -14.27 2.01 -9.11
N VAL A 22 -13.46 1.30 -8.34
CA VAL A 22 -12.34 0.53 -8.87
C VAL A 22 -12.71 -0.92 -9.21
N GLY A 23 -13.87 -1.39 -8.79
CA GLY A 23 -14.34 -2.75 -9.05
C GLY A 23 -13.61 -3.82 -8.24
N LEU A 24 -13.08 -3.46 -7.08
CA LEU A 24 -12.35 -4.37 -6.20
C LEU A 24 -13.03 -4.47 -4.85
N LYS A 25 -12.82 -5.60 -4.18
CA LYS A 25 -13.16 -5.76 -2.77
C LYS A 25 -11.88 -5.79 -1.95
N PHE A 26 -11.72 -4.83 -1.04
CA PHE A 26 -10.50 -4.72 -0.26
C PHE A 26 -10.44 -5.77 0.85
N PRO A 27 -9.27 -6.40 1.06
CA PRO A 27 -9.04 -7.18 2.27
C PRO A 27 -9.31 -6.34 3.54
N ALA A 28 -9.77 -6.99 4.61
CA ALA A 28 -10.10 -6.29 5.85
C ALA A 28 -8.93 -5.49 6.41
N ALA A 29 -7.71 -6.00 6.32
CA ALA A 29 -6.52 -5.32 6.80
C ALA A 29 -6.22 -4.06 5.98
N LEU A 30 -6.51 -4.06 4.68
CA LEU A 30 -6.35 -2.87 3.83
C LEU A 30 -7.37 -1.79 4.20
N ARG A 31 -8.63 -2.16 4.45
CA ARG A 31 -9.64 -1.21 4.94
C ARG A 31 -9.22 -0.62 6.28
N ARG A 32 -8.68 -1.44 7.18
CA ARG A 32 -8.16 -0.99 8.48
C ARG A 32 -7.07 0.06 8.31
N LEU A 33 -6.15 -0.13 7.35
CA LEU A 33 -5.09 0.84 7.09
C LEU A 33 -5.67 2.24 6.81
N PHE A 34 -6.61 2.33 5.89
CA PHE A 34 -7.19 3.62 5.52
C PHE A 34 -8.03 4.24 6.64
N ARG A 35 -8.59 3.43 7.53
CA ARG A 35 -9.30 3.94 8.70
C ARG A 35 -8.34 4.44 9.79
N GLU A 36 -7.19 3.80 9.96
CA GLU A 36 -6.26 4.11 11.05
C GLU A 36 -5.14 5.06 10.63
N ALA A 37 -4.74 5.04 9.37
CA ALA A 37 -3.52 5.73 8.92
C ALA A 37 -3.65 6.39 7.55
N ASN A 38 -4.82 6.87 7.21
CA ASN A 38 -5.09 7.50 5.92
C ASN A 38 -4.06 8.59 5.60
N GLY A 39 -3.15 8.34 4.67
CA GLY A 39 -2.08 9.25 4.31
C GLY A 39 -0.97 9.40 5.34
N GLY A 40 -0.96 8.58 6.39
CA GLY A 40 0.01 8.72 7.48
C GLY A 40 1.40 8.22 7.12
N ARG A 41 2.38 8.74 7.84
CA ARG A 41 3.76 8.26 7.76
C ARG A 41 4.02 7.29 8.90
N PRO A 42 4.49 6.07 8.61
CA PRO A 42 4.86 5.15 9.68
C PRO A 42 6.04 5.74 10.48
N VAL A 43 5.96 5.66 11.79
CA VAL A 43 7.05 6.08 12.68
C VAL A 43 8.29 5.24 12.41
N CYS A 44 8.08 4.01 12.00
CA CYS A 44 9.14 3.10 11.62
C CYS A 44 8.80 2.39 10.32
N SER A 45 9.68 2.47 9.33
CA SER A 45 9.44 1.98 7.97
C SER A 45 10.41 0.88 7.53
N CYS A 46 11.07 0.22 8.48
CA CYS A 46 12.02 -0.84 8.17
C CYS A 46 11.44 -2.21 8.47
N ILE A 47 11.69 -3.15 7.57
CA ILE A 47 11.44 -4.56 7.79
C ILE A 47 12.79 -5.24 8.01
N ASP A 48 12.92 -6.03 9.08
CA ASP A 48 14.03 -6.95 9.23
C ASP A 48 13.64 -8.25 8.52
N ARG A 49 14.25 -8.48 7.38
CA ARG A 49 14.01 -9.66 6.56
C ARG A 49 15.32 -10.36 6.29
N ASP A 50 15.42 -11.62 6.72
CA ASP A 50 16.64 -12.45 6.55
C ASP A 50 17.92 -11.81 7.10
N GLY A 51 17.79 -11.03 8.18
CA GLY A 51 18.93 -10.34 8.80
C GLY A 51 19.29 -9.01 8.17
N ASP A 52 18.61 -8.60 7.12
CA ASP A 52 18.81 -7.32 6.44
C ASP A 52 17.67 -6.36 6.75
N ASN A 53 18.01 -5.12 7.07
CA ASN A 53 17.01 -4.06 7.25
C ASN A 53 16.64 -3.47 5.91
N HIS A 54 15.36 -3.61 5.55
CA HIS A 54 14.81 -3.04 4.33
C HIS A 54 13.80 -1.95 4.67
N THR A 55 13.91 -0.80 4.02
CA THR A 55 12.90 0.25 4.08
C THR A 55 11.91 0.03 2.96
N PHE A 56 10.66 -0.29 3.28
CA PHE A 56 9.65 -0.55 2.26
C PHE A 56 8.67 0.60 2.10
N ALA A 57 8.06 1.07 3.18
CA ALA A 57 7.08 2.13 3.10
C ALA A 57 7.62 3.40 3.74
N SER A 58 7.70 4.49 2.99
CA SER A 58 8.01 5.80 3.55
C SER A 58 6.75 6.60 3.85
N GLU A 59 5.67 6.34 3.12
CA GLU A 59 4.42 7.07 3.26
C GLU A 59 3.26 6.21 2.83
N CYS A 60 2.20 6.18 3.64
CA CYS A 60 0.93 5.61 3.23
C CYS A 60 0.17 6.60 2.36
N LEU A 61 -0.54 6.12 1.35
CA LEU A 61 -1.34 6.98 0.49
C LEU A 61 -2.66 7.34 1.16
N VAL A 62 -3.14 8.57 0.92
CA VAL A 62 -4.55 8.86 1.22
C VAL A 62 -5.41 8.04 0.27
N LEU A 63 -6.61 7.67 0.72
CA LEU A 63 -7.49 6.81 -0.07
C LEU A 63 -7.85 7.45 -1.41
N SER A 64 -8.33 8.68 -1.39
CA SER A 64 -8.86 9.35 -2.59
C SER A 64 -8.88 10.87 -2.41
N GLY A 65 -9.39 11.57 -3.41
CA GLY A 65 -9.72 12.98 -3.31
C GLY A 65 -8.67 13.93 -3.86
N ARG A 66 -7.51 13.45 -4.26
CA ARG A 66 -6.48 14.30 -4.86
C ARG A 66 -5.47 13.51 -5.69
N ARG A 67 -4.67 14.25 -6.45
CA ARG A 67 -3.53 13.69 -7.19
C ARG A 67 -2.54 13.05 -6.18
N GLY A 68 -2.05 11.88 -6.52
CA GLY A 68 -1.15 11.12 -5.66
C GLY A 68 -1.87 10.24 -4.63
N SER A 69 -3.21 10.29 -4.55
CA SER A 69 -3.97 9.37 -3.70
C SER A 69 -3.87 7.93 -4.22
N ALA A 70 -4.33 6.98 -3.40
CA ALA A 70 -4.38 5.58 -3.79
C ALA A 70 -5.24 5.36 -5.03
N VAL A 71 -6.43 5.95 -5.09
CA VAL A 71 -7.31 5.86 -6.26
C VAL A 71 -6.65 6.48 -7.49
N TRP A 72 -6.05 7.65 -7.36
CA TRP A 72 -5.36 8.32 -8.46
C TRP A 72 -4.22 7.45 -9.00
N THR A 73 -3.41 6.88 -8.10
CA THR A 73 -2.29 6.01 -8.45
C THR A 73 -2.79 4.73 -9.14
N TYR A 74 -3.84 4.12 -8.60
CA TYR A 74 -4.46 2.95 -9.21
C TYR A 74 -4.95 3.23 -10.63
N GLU A 75 -5.68 4.31 -10.82
CA GLU A 75 -6.21 4.67 -12.15
C GLU A 75 -5.08 4.95 -13.14
N LEU A 76 -4.00 5.58 -12.68
CA LEU A 76 -2.84 5.84 -13.52
C LEU A 76 -2.12 4.54 -13.94
N PHE A 77 -1.77 3.68 -12.97
CA PHE A 77 -0.96 2.50 -13.24
C PHE A 77 -1.76 1.35 -13.85
N ALA A 78 -2.95 1.07 -13.32
CA ALA A 78 -3.72 -0.10 -13.74
C ALA A 78 -4.62 0.19 -14.94
N ILE A 79 -5.20 1.37 -15.02
CA ILE A 79 -6.23 1.68 -16.03
C ILE A 79 -5.63 2.44 -17.21
N SER A 80 -4.97 3.57 -16.96
CA SER A 80 -4.45 4.43 -18.04
C SER A 80 -3.21 3.86 -18.70
N LYS A 81 -2.20 3.52 -17.90
CA LYS A 81 -0.92 3.01 -18.43
C LYS A 81 -0.89 1.49 -18.57
N LYS A 82 -1.76 0.79 -17.88
CA LYS A 82 -1.83 -0.69 -17.88
C LYS A 82 -0.49 -1.33 -17.52
N ILE A 83 0.21 -0.74 -16.56
CA ILE A 83 1.50 -1.23 -16.06
C ILE A 83 1.28 -2.32 -15.02
N THR A 84 0.27 -2.14 -14.14
CA THR A 84 -0.04 -3.10 -13.08
C THR A 84 -1.36 -3.81 -13.37
N PRO A 85 -1.49 -5.09 -12.92
CA PRO A 85 -2.76 -5.79 -13.05
C PRO A 85 -3.88 -5.11 -12.26
N PRO A 86 -5.14 -5.16 -12.75
CA PRO A 86 -6.25 -4.43 -12.12
C PRO A 86 -6.70 -4.98 -10.77
N HIS A 87 -6.21 -6.14 -10.34
CA HIS A 87 -6.53 -6.69 -9.02
C HIS A 87 -5.57 -6.23 -7.91
N LEU A 88 -4.54 -5.44 -8.25
CA LEU A 88 -3.57 -4.90 -7.30
C LEU A 88 -3.90 -3.45 -7.00
N PHE A 89 -4.07 -3.13 -5.71
CA PHE A 89 -4.43 -1.78 -5.27
C PHE A 89 -3.29 -1.14 -4.47
N PRO A 90 -2.83 0.07 -4.83
CA PRO A 90 -1.71 0.72 -4.13
C PRO A 90 -2.15 1.25 -2.77
N PHE A 91 -1.27 1.12 -1.76
CA PHE A 91 -1.56 1.61 -0.42
C PHE A 91 -0.43 2.44 0.18
N ALA A 92 0.77 2.35 -0.35
CA ALA A 92 1.94 3.06 0.15
C ALA A 92 2.97 3.26 -0.96
N VAL A 93 3.94 4.11 -0.70
CA VAL A 93 5.10 4.31 -1.58
C VAL A 93 6.39 4.15 -0.79
N ASP A 94 7.45 3.72 -1.46
CA ASP A 94 8.79 3.69 -0.89
C ASP A 94 9.48 5.05 -1.03
N LEU A 95 10.75 5.14 -0.61
CA LEU A 95 11.52 6.39 -0.68
C LEU A 95 11.74 6.88 -2.11
N GLY A 96 11.75 5.98 -3.08
CA GLY A 96 11.88 6.33 -4.50
C GLY A 96 10.57 6.69 -5.18
N GLY A 97 9.46 6.58 -4.48
CA GLY A 97 8.13 6.86 -5.02
C GLY A 97 7.46 5.66 -5.68
N ASP A 98 8.04 4.48 -5.61
CA ASP A 98 7.44 3.26 -6.15
C ASP A 98 6.33 2.73 -5.25
N PRO A 99 5.17 2.36 -5.82
CA PRO A 99 4.06 1.90 -5.01
C PRO A 99 4.24 0.49 -4.47
N LEU A 100 3.71 0.29 -3.28
CA LEU A 100 3.42 -1.01 -2.69
C LEU A 100 1.95 -1.31 -2.91
N LEU A 101 1.66 -2.52 -3.35
CA LEU A 101 0.34 -2.92 -3.82
C LEU A 101 -0.18 -4.10 -3.00
N ALA A 102 -1.48 -4.12 -2.76
CA ALA A 102 -2.17 -5.24 -2.13
C ALA A 102 -2.97 -6.01 -3.16
N ASP A 103 -2.83 -7.34 -3.15
CA ASP A 103 -3.62 -8.22 -4.00
C ASP A 103 -5.03 -8.36 -3.42
N CYS A 104 -6.02 -7.88 -4.16
CA CYS A 104 -7.42 -7.88 -3.72
C CYS A 104 -8.20 -9.11 -4.20
N THR A 105 -7.54 -10.13 -4.75
CA THR A 105 -8.22 -11.37 -5.17
C THR A 105 -8.49 -12.33 -4.03
N SER A 106 -7.86 -12.13 -2.87
CA SER A 106 -8.06 -12.97 -1.70
C SER A 106 -8.27 -12.13 -0.45
N ALA A 107 -8.90 -12.73 0.57
CA ALA A 107 -9.13 -12.05 1.85
C ALA A 107 -7.82 -11.72 2.58
N ASP A 108 -6.77 -12.49 2.35
CA ASP A 108 -5.47 -12.30 3.01
C ASP A 108 -4.65 -11.15 2.41
N GLY A 109 -4.84 -10.84 1.15
CA GLY A 109 -4.12 -9.77 0.46
C GLY A 109 -2.60 -9.97 0.48
N MET A 110 -2.03 -10.39 -0.62
CA MET A 110 -0.56 -10.48 -0.71
C MET A 110 0.02 -9.12 -1.07
N VAL A 111 1.20 -8.80 -0.53
CA VAL A 111 1.87 -7.53 -0.81
C VAL A 111 2.84 -7.70 -1.97
N ILE A 112 2.77 -6.76 -2.91
CA ILE A 112 3.60 -6.74 -4.11
C ILE A 112 4.23 -5.36 -4.23
N HIS A 113 5.53 -5.33 -4.51
CA HIS A 113 6.28 -4.10 -4.70
C HIS A 113 6.50 -3.87 -6.20
N TYR A 114 6.09 -2.71 -6.70
CA TYR A 114 6.40 -2.28 -8.05
C TYR A 114 7.77 -1.60 -8.07
N LEU A 115 8.65 -2.02 -8.98
CA LEU A 115 9.99 -1.47 -9.11
C LEU A 115 10.18 -0.88 -10.51
N HIS A 116 10.48 0.42 -10.59
CA HIS A 116 10.59 1.13 -11.86
C HIS A 116 12.04 1.38 -12.31
N ASP A 117 13.00 1.35 -11.39
CA ASP A 117 14.39 1.73 -11.63
C ASP A 117 15.29 0.57 -12.04
N THR A 118 14.71 -0.59 -12.22
CA THR A 118 15.40 -1.71 -12.85
C THR A 118 15.33 -1.58 -14.36
N ALA A 119 16.24 -2.21 -15.09
CA ALA A 119 16.24 -2.19 -16.56
C ALA A 119 14.89 -2.62 -17.17
N PHE A 120 14.08 -3.30 -16.37
CA PHE A 120 12.73 -3.71 -16.71
C PHE A 120 11.82 -3.39 -15.54
N GLU A 121 10.71 -2.68 -15.81
CA GLU A 121 9.64 -2.52 -14.82
C GLU A 121 9.14 -3.90 -14.44
N HIS A 122 9.08 -4.21 -13.13
CA HIS A 122 8.58 -5.49 -12.69
C HIS A 122 7.87 -5.42 -11.34
N LEU A 123 7.05 -6.42 -11.10
CA LEU A 123 6.35 -6.62 -9.83
C LEU A 123 7.12 -7.68 -9.04
N GLU A 124 7.47 -7.34 -7.80
CA GLU A 124 8.16 -8.26 -6.90
C GLU A 124 7.25 -8.65 -5.74
N PRO A 125 6.81 -9.92 -5.67
CA PRO A 125 6.06 -10.40 -4.52
C PRO A 125 6.95 -10.39 -3.27
N LEU A 126 6.42 -9.87 -2.17
CA LEU A 126 7.14 -9.89 -0.89
C LEU A 126 6.92 -11.19 -0.12
N HIS A 127 6.10 -12.10 -0.64
CA HIS A 127 5.78 -13.41 -0.05
C HIS A 127 5.21 -13.30 1.36
N MET A 128 4.38 -12.29 1.59
CA MET A 128 3.69 -12.07 2.85
C MET A 128 2.29 -11.53 2.61
N THR A 129 1.39 -11.83 3.54
CA THR A 129 0.05 -11.26 3.53
C THR A 129 0.11 -9.78 3.94
N PHE A 130 -0.95 -9.03 3.65
CA PHE A 130 -1.05 -7.65 4.12
C PHE A 130 -0.98 -7.56 5.65
N GLU A 131 -1.60 -8.51 6.35
CA GLU A 131 -1.56 -8.56 7.81
C GLU A 131 -0.13 -8.78 8.33
N GLN A 132 0.60 -9.70 7.73
CA GLN A 132 2.03 -9.92 8.06
C GLN A 132 2.87 -8.69 7.77
N PHE A 133 2.64 -8.06 6.64
CA PHE A 133 3.31 -6.81 6.29
C PHE A 133 2.99 -5.72 7.32
N TRP A 134 1.73 -5.57 7.70
CA TRP A 134 1.30 -4.61 8.72
C TRP A 134 2.04 -4.83 10.04
N ASP A 135 2.14 -6.07 10.49
CA ASP A 135 2.78 -6.39 11.76
C ASP A 135 4.30 -6.28 11.72
N CYS A 136 4.92 -6.51 10.56
CA CYS A 136 6.37 -6.58 10.40
C CYS A 136 7.00 -5.30 9.86
N SER A 137 6.31 -4.59 8.97
CA SER A 137 6.89 -3.51 8.17
C SER A 137 7.28 -2.28 8.95
N PHE A 138 6.72 -2.10 10.12
CA PHE A 138 6.87 -0.85 10.84
C PHE A 138 7.49 -1.08 12.22
N ARG A 139 8.32 -2.10 12.33
CA ARG A 139 9.10 -2.33 13.54
C ARG A 139 10.23 -1.32 13.64
N PRO A 140 10.53 -0.83 14.85
CA PRO A 140 11.74 -0.04 15.03
C PRO A 140 12.94 -0.85 14.60
N PRO A 141 13.96 -0.20 13.97
CA PRO A 141 15.19 -0.91 13.70
C PRO A 141 15.72 -1.45 15.04
N THR A 142 15.99 -2.74 15.04
CA THR A 142 16.65 -3.35 16.20
C THR A 142 18.02 -2.74 16.35
N ALA A 143 18.26 -2.22 17.52
CA ALA A 143 19.56 -1.62 17.85
C ALA A 143 20.66 -2.66 17.72
#